data_02ae855b0f19322c93f6a2e642629556
#
_entry.id   02ae855b0f19322c93f6a2e642629556
#
_cell.length_a   1.000
_cell.length_b   1.000
_cell.length_c   1.000
_cell.angle_alpha   90.00
_cell.angle_beta   90.00
_cell.angle_gamma   90.00
#
_symmetry.space_group_name_H-M   'P 1'
#
loop_
_entity.id
_entity.type
_entity.pdbx_description
1 polymer ?
#
loop_
_entity_poly.entity_id
_entity_poly.type
_entity_poly.pdbx_seq_one_letter_code
_entity_poly.pdbx_strand_id
1 'polypeptide(L)'
;MCIRDSELGVGFRATSGPVITKAGDLAALLTNLESNDVLFIDEIHRLSPAVEEVLYPAMEDFELDLMIGEGPAARSVKIDLPPFTLVGATTRAGLLTTPLRDRFGIQIYLGFYKLEELEHIVRRNAGLMGLAINDEGAREVARRSRGTPRVAGRLLRRVRDFATVANAGEITAKIADEALVKLEVDSRGLDALDHRYLLTVAEK
;
A
#
# COMPACT_ATOMS: atom_id res chain seq x y z
N MET A 1 12.31 7.05 0.30
CA MET A 1 12.60 6.24 -0.88
C MET A 1 11.77 4.98 -0.79
N CYS A 2 10.86 4.76 -1.73
CA CYS A 2 9.99 3.59 -1.70
C CYS A 2 10.78 2.41 -2.30
N ILE A 3 10.68 1.21 -1.72
CA ILE A 3 11.34 -0.01 -2.22
C ILE A 3 11.02 -0.25 -3.71
N ARG A 4 9.87 0.21 -4.16
CA ARG A 4 9.34 0.06 -5.51
C ARG A 4 10.23 0.66 -6.60
N ASP A 5 10.77 1.86 -6.36
CA ASP A 5 11.56 2.59 -7.36
C ASP A 5 12.95 1.98 -7.56
N SER A 6 13.49 1.34 -6.52
CA SER A 6 14.85 0.76 -6.54
C SER A 6 14.91 -0.67 -7.07
N GLU A 7 13.81 -1.42 -7.04
CA GLU A 7 13.79 -2.82 -7.45
C GLU A 7 13.53 -2.99 -8.97
N LEU A 8 12.77 -2.08 -9.56
CA LEU A 8 12.37 -2.21 -10.97
C LEU A 8 13.28 -1.43 -11.92
N GLY A 9 14.03 -0.41 -11.44
CA GLY A 9 14.91 0.40 -12.26
C GLY A 9 14.22 1.20 -13.37
N VAL A 10 12.88 1.38 -13.26
CA VAL A 10 12.03 2.11 -14.20
C VAL A 10 11.28 3.21 -13.48
N GLY A 11 10.66 4.13 -14.23
CA GLY A 11 9.81 5.16 -13.66
C GLY A 11 8.63 4.56 -12.91
N PHE A 12 8.32 5.11 -11.74
CA PHE A 12 7.23 4.65 -10.89
C PHE A 12 6.31 5.82 -10.52
N ARG A 13 5.07 5.77 -10.99
CA ARG A 13 4.05 6.76 -10.67
C ARG A 13 2.97 6.12 -9.79
N ALA A 14 2.67 6.74 -8.66
CA ALA A 14 1.64 6.26 -7.75
C ALA A 14 0.52 7.29 -7.62
N THR A 15 -0.71 6.80 -7.70
CA THR A 15 -1.93 7.56 -7.48
C THR A 15 -2.96 6.71 -6.74
N SER A 16 -4.18 7.21 -6.59
CA SER A 16 -5.28 6.43 -6.01
C SER A 16 -6.60 6.70 -6.74
N GLY A 17 -7.51 5.73 -6.73
CA GLY A 17 -8.83 5.85 -7.35
C GLY A 17 -9.56 7.13 -6.96
N PRO A 18 -9.64 7.51 -5.68
CA PRO A 18 -10.29 8.75 -5.25
C PRO A 18 -9.70 10.05 -5.79
N VAL A 19 -8.43 10.05 -6.21
CA VAL A 19 -7.76 11.24 -6.77
C VAL A 19 -8.10 11.42 -8.25
N ILE A 20 -8.36 10.32 -8.95
CA ILE A 20 -8.73 10.34 -10.36
C ILE A 20 -10.26 10.55 -10.46
N THR A 21 -10.68 11.81 -10.57
CA THR A 21 -12.12 12.15 -10.52
C THR A 21 -12.77 12.14 -11.89
N LYS A 22 -12.01 12.38 -12.95
CA LYS A 22 -12.49 12.46 -14.35
C LYS A 22 -11.49 11.86 -15.33
N ALA A 23 -11.96 11.52 -16.51
CA ALA A 23 -11.16 10.95 -17.59
C ALA A 23 -9.90 11.76 -17.93
N GLY A 24 -9.98 13.08 -17.90
CA GLY A 24 -8.84 13.97 -18.13
C GLY A 24 -7.71 13.84 -17.09
N ASP A 25 -8.05 13.52 -15.82
CA ASP A 25 -7.03 13.31 -14.79
C ASP A 25 -6.22 12.04 -15.08
N LEU A 26 -6.90 10.96 -15.51
CA LEU A 26 -6.26 9.72 -15.94
C LEU A 26 -5.42 9.93 -17.21
N ALA A 27 -5.97 10.64 -18.19
CA ALA A 27 -5.28 10.96 -19.44
C ALA A 27 -3.96 11.69 -19.19
N ALA A 28 -3.98 12.70 -18.30
CA ALA A 28 -2.77 13.43 -17.92
C ALA A 28 -1.71 12.54 -17.24
N LEU A 29 -2.13 11.52 -16.48
CA LEU A 29 -1.21 10.57 -15.90
C LEU A 29 -0.60 9.64 -16.96
N LEU A 30 -1.42 9.10 -17.85
CA LEU A 30 -1.01 8.14 -18.88
C LEU A 30 -0.09 8.78 -19.94
N THR A 31 -0.40 9.98 -20.41
CA THR A 31 0.43 10.68 -21.41
C THR A 31 1.80 11.14 -20.91
N ASN A 32 2.00 11.16 -19.60
CA ASN A 32 3.28 11.48 -18.97
C ASN A 32 4.11 10.24 -18.60
N LEU A 33 3.68 9.03 -18.96
CA LEU A 33 4.47 7.82 -18.77
C LEU A 33 5.52 7.67 -19.88
N GLU A 34 6.65 7.09 -19.50
CA GLU A 34 7.68 6.64 -20.43
C GLU A 34 7.57 5.12 -20.65
N SER A 35 8.29 4.63 -21.65
CA SER A 35 8.28 3.19 -21.96
C SER A 35 8.76 2.35 -20.77
N ASN A 36 8.00 1.32 -20.43
CA ASN A 36 8.18 0.41 -19.30
C ASN A 36 7.95 1.03 -17.91
N ASP A 37 7.43 2.25 -17.82
CA ASP A 37 7.02 2.84 -16.54
C ASP A 37 5.94 2.00 -15.86
N VAL A 38 5.87 2.12 -14.54
CA VAL A 38 4.83 1.51 -13.72
C VAL A 38 3.86 2.58 -13.22
N LEU A 39 2.58 2.43 -13.56
CA LEU A 39 1.49 3.19 -12.96
C LEU A 39 0.83 2.36 -11.87
N PHE A 40 0.90 2.82 -10.63
CA PHE A 40 0.25 2.19 -9.48
C PHE A 40 -0.98 2.99 -9.06
N ILE A 41 -2.15 2.34 -9.04
CA ILE A 41 -3.42 2.93 -8.60
C ILE A 41 -3.87 2.22 -7.33
N ASP A 42 -3.80 2.90 -6.18
CA ASP A 42 -4.35 2.40 -4.92
C ASP A 42 -5.87 2.59 -4.87
N GLU A 43 -6.59 1.68 -4.19
CA GLU A 43 -8.06 1.67 -4.10
C GLU A 43 -8.73 1.82 -5.48
N ILE A 44 -8.25 1.05 -6.46
CA ILE A 44 -8.68 1.13 -7.87
C ILE A 44 -10.20 0.89 -8.03
N HIS A 45 -10.84 0.17 -7.11
CA HIS A 45 -12.30 -0.03 -7.10
C HIS A 45 -13.11 1.26 -6.91
N ARG A 46 -12.45 2.38 -6.63
CA ARG A 46 -13.09 3.70 -6.47
C ARG A 46 -13.02 4.56 -7.73
N LEU A 47 -12.53 4.04 -8.83
CA LEU A 47 -12.65 4.72 -10.12
C LEU A 47 -14.12 4.84 -10.52
N SER A 48 -14.46 5.96 -11.16
CA SER A 48 -15.80 6.11 -11.76
C SER A 48 -15.90 5.32 -13.06
N PRO A 49 -17.10 4.88 -13.48
CA PRO A 49 -17.27 4.17 -14.75
C PRO A 49 -16.69 4.92 -15.95
N ALA A 50 -16.83 6.25 -16.00
CA ALA A 50 -16.28 7.07 -17.09
C ALA A 50 -14.74 7.07 -17.12
N VAL A 51 -14.07 6.87 -15.98
CA VAL A 51 -12.61 6.73 -15.90
C VAL A 51 -12.19 5.32 -16.29
N GLU A 52 -12.96 4.30 -15.87
CA GLU A 52 -12.69 2.92 -16.26
C GLU A 52 -12.77 2.72 -17.78
N GLU A 53 -13.77 3.33 -18.44
CA GLU A 53 -13.94 3.26 -19.92
C GLU A 53 -12.72 3.81 -20.66
N VAL A 54 -12.07 4.84 -20.14
CA VAL A 54 -10.83 5.39 -20.71
C VAL A 54 -9.62 4.51 -20.41
N LEU A 55 -9.65 3.80 -19.28
CA LEU A 55 -8.55 2.91 -18.87
C LEU A 55 -8.51 1.63 -19.71
N TYR A 56 -9.66 1.13 -20.19
CA TYR A 56 -9.71 -0.13 -20.93
C TYR A 56 -8.84 -0.16 -22.19
N PRO A 57 -8.96 0.79 -23.15
CA PRO A 57 -8.10 0.79 -24.33
C PRO A 57 -6.63 1.06 -23.98
N ALA A 58 -6.36 1.81 -22.91
CA ALA A 58 -4.99 2.02 -22.43
C ALA A 58 -4.34 0.73 -21.93
N MET A 59 -5.11 -0.20 -21.35
CA MET A 59 -4.63 -1.50 -20.86
C MET A 59 -4.46 -2.53 -21.99
N GLU A 60 -5.33 -2.51 -23.00
CA GLU A 60 -5.37 -3.51 -24.06
C GLU A 60 -4.46 -3.16 -25.23
N ASP A 61 -4.59 -1.93 -25.72
CA ASP A 61 -4.01 -1.48 -27.00
C ASP A 61 -2.94 -0.39 -26.83
N PHE A 62 -2.69 0.09 -25.62
CA PHE A 62 -1.85 1.26 -25.34
C PHE A 62 -2.34 2.50 -26.12
N GLU A 63 -3.64 2.66 -26.22
CA GLU A 63 -4.30 3.79 -26.83
C GLU A 63 -5.16 4.54 -25.81
N LEU A 64 -5.28 5.83 -25.98
CA LEU A 64 -6.15 6.69 -25.19
C LEU A 64 -7.16 7.36 -26.10
N ASP A 65 -8.45 7.09 -25.87
CA ASP A 65 -9.54 7.75 -26.59
C ASP A 65 -10.12 8.91 -25.76
N LEU A 66 -9.96 10.12 -26.23
CA LEU A 66 -10.47 11.31 -25.54
C LEU A 66 -11.46 12.06 -26.42
N MET A 67 -12.62 12.39 -25.85
CA MET A 67 -13.55 13.31 -26.46
C MET A 67 -13.13 14.76 -26.15
N ILE A 68 -12.82 15.54 -27.20
CA ILE A 68 -12.44 16.94 -27.08
C ILE A 68 -13.58 17.78 -27.64
N GLY A 69 -14.04 18.79 -26.88
CA GLY A 69 -15.15 19.68 -27.22
C GLY A 69 -16.48 19.21 -26.62
N GLU A 70 -17.50 19.98 -26.81
CA GLU A 70 -18.86 19.72 -26.32
C GLU A 70 -19.89 19.76 -27.49
N GLY A 71 -20.98 19.00 -27.34
CA GLY A 71 -22.08 18.96 -28.28
C GLY A 71 -21.72 18.35 -29.65
N PRO A 72 -22.40 18.77 -30.74
CA PRO A 72 -22.21 18.20 -32.09
C PRO A 72 -20.81 18.42 -32.69
N ALA A 73 -20.02 19.34 -32.13
CA ALA A 73 -18.65 19.62 -32.55
C ALA A 73 -17.57 18.80 -31.79
N ALA A 74 -17.99 17.94 -30.86
CA ALA A 74 -17.07 17.06 -30.14
C ALA A 74 -16.37 16.10 -31.12
N ARG A 75 -15.07 15.92 -30.93
CA ARG A 75 -14.25 15.02 -31.74
C ARG A 75 -13.54 14.03 -30.83
N SER A 76 -13.50 12.76 -31.25
CA SER A 76 -12.63 11.77 -30.63
C SER A 76 -11.20 11.95 -31.14
N VAL A 77 -10.25 11.98 -30.23
CA VAL A 77 -8.81 12.00 -30.52
C VAL A 77 -8.18 10.78 -29.90
N LYS A 78 -7.55 9.96 -30.73
CA LYS A 78 -6.74 8.83 -30.31
C LYS A 78 -5.30 9.28 -30.07
N ILE A 79 -4.74 8.87 -28.95
CA ILE A 79 -3.34 9.15 -28.56
C ILE A 79 -2.68 7.82 -28.27
N ASP A 80 -1.57 7.52 -28.97
CA ASP A 80 -0.76 6.35 -28.69
C ASP A 80 0.03 6.55 -27.39
N LEU A 81 0.03 5.53 -26.54
CA LEU A 81 0.74 5.53 -25.28
C LEU A 81 2.00 4.62 -25.40
N PRO A 82 3.10 4.97 -24.75
CA PRO A 82 4.20 4.04 -24.62
C PRO A 82 3.77 2.81 -23.79
N PRO A 83 4.32 1.62 -24.07
CA PRO A 83 4.03 0.42 -23.26
C PRO A 83 4.37 0.67 -21.79
N PHE A 84 3.42 0.41 -20.90
CA PHE A 84 3.57 0.58 -19.46
C PHE A 84 2.98 -0.60 -18.70
N THR A 85 3.28 -0.69 -17.41
CA THR A 85 2.68 -1.70 -16.52
C THR A 85 1.69 -1.03 -15.56
N LEU A 86 0.43 -1.48 -15.60
CA LEU A 86 -0.57 -1.05 -14.63
C LEU A 86 -0.58 -2.01 -13.43
N VAL A 87 -0.48 -1.45 -12.23
CA VAL A 87 -0.66 -2.17 -10.97
C VAL A 87 -1.83 -1.56 -10.20
N GLY A 88 -2.91 -2.31 -10.07
CA GLY A 88 -4.06 -1.93 -9.27
C GLY A 88 -4.03 -2.58 -7.89
N ALA A 89 -4.27 -1.81 -6.84
CA ALA A 89 -4.47 -2.34 -5.49
C ALA A 89 -5.88 -2.05 -5.00
N THR A 90 -6.45 -2.99 -4.26
CA THR A 90 -7.79 -2.84 -3.68
C THR A 90 -7.91 -3.61 -2.38
N THR A 91 -8.63 -3.03 -1.41
CA THR A 91 -9.07 -3.72 -0.19
C THR A 91 -10.41 -4.42 -0.39
N ARG A 92 -11.09 -4.19 -1.53
CA ARG A 92 -12.45 -4.66 -1.80
C ARG A 92 -12.56 -5.22 -3.22
N ALA A 93 -11.94 -6.38 -3.45
CA ALA A 93 -11.93 -7.03 -4.76
C ALA A 93 -13.35 -7.26 -5.34
N GLY A 94 -14.36 -7.48 -4.47
CA GLY A 94 -15.76 -7.65 -4.89
C GLY A 94 -16.43 -6.37 -5.43
N LEU A 95 -15.81 -5.19 -5.27
CA LEU A 95 -16.32 -3.94 -5.84
C LEU A 95 -15.68 -3.59 -7.19
N LEU A 96 -14.68 -4.35 -7.64
CA LEU A 96 -14.16 -4.21 -8.99
C LEU A 96 -15.21 -4.65 -10.00
N THR A 97 -15.40 -3.85 -11.05
CA THR A 97 -16.23 -4.27 -12.17
C THR A 97 -15.61 -5.49 -12.85
N THR A 98 -16.46 -6.38 -13.37
CA THR A 98 -15.98 -7.57 -14.08
C THR A 98 -15.08 -7.19 -15.28
N PRO A 99 -15.45 -6.19 -16.12
CA PRO A 99 -14.61 -5.75 -17.23
C PRO A 99 -13.21 -5.28 -16.79
N LEU A 100 -13.11 -4.53 -15.69
CA LEU A 100 -11.81 -4.06 -15.18
C LEU A 100 -10.98 -5.23 -14.64
N ARG A 101 -11.60 -6.11 -13.85
CA ARG A 101 -10.91 -7.24 -13.24
C ARG A 101 -10.34 -8.20 -14.28
N ASP A 102 -11.10 -8.50 -15.34
CA ASP A 102 -10.74 -9.49 -16.36
C ASP A 102 -9.58 -9.00 -17.26
N ARG A 103 -9.32 -7.68 -17.28
CA ARG A 103 -8.19 -7.10 -18.01
C ARG A 103 -6.85 -7.19 -17.25
N PHE A 104 -6.88 -7.49 -15.96
CA PHE A 104 -5.66 -7.79 -15.22
C PHE A 104 -5.22 -9.24 -15.46
N GLY A 105 -4.09 -9.43 -16.15
CA GLY A 105 -3.54 -10.77 -16.44
C GLY A 105 -3.03 -11.49 -15.20
N ILE A 106 -2.68 -10.77 -14.13
CA ILE A 106 -2.14 -11.34 -12.88
C ILE A 106 -2.96 -10.81 -11.70
N GLN A 107 -3.55 -11.73 -10.93
CA GLN A 107 -4.27 -11.41 -9.70
C GLN A 107 -3.53 -12.01 -8.51
N ILE A 108 -3.18 -11.17 -7.54
CA ILE A 108 -2.42 -11.57 -6.35
C ILE A 108 -3.24 -11.25 -5.10
N TYR A 109 -3.46 -12.26 -4.27
CA TYR A 109 -4.09 -12.10 -2.96
C TYR A 109 -3.01 -12.05 -1.89
N LEU A 110 -2.90 -10.91 -1.20
CA LEU A 110 -1.95 -10.73 -0.12
C LEU A 110 -2.54 -11.26 1.20
N GLY A 111 -1.87 -12.25 1.79
CA GLY A 111 -2.16 -12.76 3.12
C GLY A 111 -1.40 -12.02 4.22
N PHE A 112 -1.61 -12.44 5.46
CA PHE A 112 -0.78 -12.00 6.58
C PHE A 112 0.62 -12.58 6.46
N TYR A 113 1.61 -11.79 6.87
CA TYR A 113 3.00 -12.20 6.92
C TYR A 113 3.24 -13.16 8.09
N LYS A 114 4.16 -14.11 7.90
CA LYS A 114 4.65 -14.96 8.97
C LYS A 114 5.53 -14.17 9.93
N LEU A 115 5.75 -14.73 11.12
CA LEU A 115 6.54 -14.06 12.14
C LEU A 115 7.98 -13.78 11.66
N GLU A 116 8.60 -14.75 11.03
CA GLU A 116 9.98 -14.66 10.54
C GLU A 116 10.12 -13.58 9.44
N GLU A 117 9.14 -13.45 8.58
CA GLU A 117 9.11 -12.42 7.54
C GLU A 117 8.97 -11.03 8.15
N LEU A 118 8.12 -10.88 9.17
CA LEU A 118 7.98 -9.63 9.91
C LEU A 118 9.23 -9.27 10.72
N GLU A 119 9.92 -10.25 11.33
CA GLU A 119 11.20 -10.03 11.99
C GLU A 119 12.22 -9.45 11.00
N HIS A 120 12.30 -10.01 9.79
CA HIS A 120 13.18 -9.50 8.75
C HIS A 120 12.82 -8.05 8.36
N ILE A 121 11.52 -7.76 8.19
CA ILE A 121 11.03 -6.41 7.88
C ILE A 121 11.34 -5.42 9.02
N VAL A 122 11.19 -5.83 10.27
CA VAL A 122 11.51 -5.00 11.44
C VAL A 122 13.00 -4.66 11.48
N ARG A 123 13.88 -5.65 11.31
CA ARG A 123 15.35 -5.44 11.27
C ARG A 123 15.76 -4.52 10.13
N ARG A 124 15.23 -4.75 8.93
CA ARG A 124 15.49 -3.87 7.79
C ARG A 124 15.05 -2.44 8.07
N ASN A 125 13.85 -2.26 8.60
CA ASN A 125 13.32 -0.93 8.92
C ASN A 125 14.13 -0.25 10.04
N ALA A 126 14.59 -1.00 11.04
CA ALA A 126 15.46 -0.48 12.07
C ALA A 126 16.79 0.02 11.48
N GLY A 127 17.43 -0.77 10.61
CA GLY A 127 18.63 -0.36 9.89
C GLY A 127 18.45 0.91 9.06
N LEU A 128 17.32 1.04 8.34
CA LEU A 128 16.99 2.26 7.57
C LEU A 128 16.77 3.48 8.47
N MET A 129 16.38 3.29 9.73
CA MET A 129 16.21 4.35 10.73
C MET A 129 17.47 4.60 11.56
N GLY A 130 18.58 3.88 11.32
CA GLY A 130 19.80 3.97 12.10
C GLY A 130 19.65 3.46 13.54
N LEU A 131 18.73 2.50 13.78
CA LEU A 131 18.46 1.95 15.11
C LEU A 131 19.18 0.62 15.31
N ALA A 132 19.86 0.48 16.44
CA ALA A 132 20.35 -0.81 16.89
C ALA A 132 19.20 -1.60 17.53
N ILE A 133 18.94 -2.79 17.03
CA ILE A 133 17.93 -3.71 17.53
C ILE A 133 18.49 -5.14 17.47
N ASN A 134 18.37 -5.90 18.56
CA ASN A 134 18.74 -7.30 18.51
C ASN A 134 17.60 -8.20 18.01
N ASP A 135 17.89 -9.47 17.78
CA ASP A 135 16.93 -10.42 17.22
C ASP A 135 15.70 -10.61 18.10
N GLU A 136 15.89 -10.64 19.42
CA GLU A 136 14.80 -10.78 20.38
C GLU A 136 13.89 -9.54 20.40
N GLY A 137 14.45 -8.35 20.33
CA GLY A 137 13.70 -7.10 20.23
C GLY A 137 12.92 -7.01 18.91
N ALA A 138 13.54 -7.41 17.80
CA ALA A 138 12.87 -7.46 16.50
C ALA A 138 11.71 -8.46 16.51
N ARG A 139 11.91 -9.64 17.12
CA ARG A 139 10.88 -10.66 17.27
C ARG A 139 9.72 -10.20 18.13
N GLU A 140 9.98 -9.47 19.23
CA GLU A 140 8.92 -8.96 20.10
C GLU A 140 8.03 -7.93 19.37
N VAL A 141 8.62 -7.01 18.61
CA VAL A 141 7.87 -6.05 17.78
C VAL A 141 7.09 -6.79 16.69
N ALA A 142 7.72 -7.77 16.01
CA ALA A 142 7.08 -8.55 14.96
C ALA A 142 5.88 -9.36 15.47
N ARG A 143 6.03 -10.01 16.63
CA ARG A 143 4.98 -10.82 17.26
C ARG A 143 3.70 -10.02 17.53
N ARG A 144 3.84 -8.78 18.02
CA ARG A 144 2.69 -7.90 18.30
C ARG A 144 2.17 -7.15 17.07
N SER A 145 2.74 -7.41 15.87
CA SER A 145 2.35 -6.74 14.63
C SER A 145 1.19 -7.40 13.89
N ARG A 146 0.64 -8.48 14.39
CA ARG A 146 -0.55 -9.17 13.85
C ARG A 146 -0.44 -9.49 12.35
N GLY A 147 0.71 -9.97 11.89
CA GLY A 147 0.92 -10.33 10.48
C GLY A 147 1.01 -9.16 9.51
N THR A 148 1.10 -7.90 9.98
CA THR A 148 0.96 -6.72 9.13
C THR A 148 2.22 -5.83 9.15
N PRO A 149 2.94 -5.67 8.02
CA PRO A 149 4.13 -4.82 7.93
C PRO A 149 3.89 -3.35 8.31
N ARG A 150 2.71 -2.81 7.98
CA ARG A 150 2.33 -1.44 8.36
C ARG A 150 2.27 -1.27 9.88
N VAL A 151 1.71 -2.26 10.57
CA VAL A 151 1.65 -2.26 12.05
C VAL A 151 3.06 -2.41 12.61
N ALA A 152 3.88 -3.34 12.10
CA ALA A 152 5.26 -3.53 12.51
C ALA A 152 6.08 -2.23 12.41
N GLY A 153 5.99 -1.52 11.28
CA GLY A 153 6.66 -0.23 11.11
C GLY A 153 6.13 0.87 12.03
N ARG A 154 4.83 0.85 12.37
CA ARG A 154 4.24 1.78 13.35
C ARG A 154 4.74 1.50 14.75
N LEU A 155 4.70 0.24 15.18
CA LEU A 155 5.16 -0.16 16.51
C LEU A 155 6.66 0.09 16.68
N LEU A 156 7.48 -0.26 15.68
CA LEU A 156 8.92 0.00 15.73
C LEU A 156 9.25 1.49 15.93
N ARG A 157 8.56 2.39 15.25
CA ARG A 157 8.74 3.84 15.46
C ARG A 157 8.40 4.26 16.88
N ARG A 158 7.37 3.69 17.49
CA ARG A 158 7.01 3.99 18.88
C ARG A 158 8.03 3.41 19.86
N VAL A 159 8.45 2.16 19.66
CA VAL A 159 9.51 1.55 20.46
C VAL A 159 10.81 2.37 20.38
N ARG A 160 11.18 2.88 19.20
CA ARG A 160 12.29 3.81 19.04
C ARG A 160 12.16 5.02 19.95
N ASP A 161 10.99 5.67 19.94
CA ASP A 161 10.76 6.89 20.73
C ASP A 161 10.99 6.60 22.23
N PHE A 162 10.51 5.47 22.73
CA PHE A 162 10.77 5.03 24.10
C PHE A 162 12.24 4.68 24.36
N ALA A 163 12.89 3.98 23.45
CA ALA A 163 14.31 3.63 23.58
C ALA A 163 15.20 4.89 23.63
N THR A 164 14.86 5.91 22.83
CA THR A 164 15.56 7.19 22.83
C THR A 164 15.41 7.92 24.17
N VAL A 165 14.21 7.98 24.72
CA VAL A 165 13.98 8.60 26.05
C VAL A 165 14.69 7.86 27.16
N ALA A 166 14.77 6.52 27.08
CA ALA A 166 15.47 5.69 28.03
C ALA A 166 17.01 5.69 27.86
N ASN A 167 17.55 6.43 26.88
CA ASN A 167 18.96 6.40 26.48
C ASN A 167 19.49 4.98 26.24
N ALA A 168 18.64 4.10 25.69
CA ALA A 168 18.99 2.73 25.40
C ALA A 168 19.82 2.68 24.10
N GLY A 169 21.01 2.10 24.19
CA GLY A 169 21.90 1.96 23.02
C GLY A 169 21.39 0.93 22.00
N GLU A 170 20.56 -0.03 22.44
CA GLU A 170 20.00 -1.07 21.59
C GLU A 170 18.58 -1.44 22.06
N ILE A 171 17.70 -1.73 21.11
CA ILE A 171 16.34 -2.20 21.39
C ILE A 171 16.38 -3.71 21.64
N THR A 172 16.26 -4.11 22.91
CA THR A 172 16.13 -5.49 23.34
C THR A 172 14.66 -5.89 23.47
N ALA A 173 14.37 -7.20 23.67
CA ALA A 173 13.01 -7.68 23.95
C ALA A 173 12.39 -6.96 25.15
N LYS A 174 13.17 -6.71 26.21
CA LYS A 174 12.68 -6.01 27.41
C LYS A 174 12.24 -4.59 27.11
N ILE A 175 13.05 -3.82 26.39
CA ILE A 175 12.74 -2.44 26.01
C ILE A 175 11.52 -2.40 25.07
N ALA A 176 11.44 -3.34 24.11
CA ALA A 176 10.31 -3.46 23.22
C ALA A 176 9.01 -3.78 23.99
N ASP A 177 9.07 -4.75 24.92
CA ASP A 177 7.93 -5.13 25.76
C ASP A 177 7.45 -3.96 26.64
N GLU A 178 8.36 -3.32 27.39
CA GLU A 178 8.03 -2.16 28.24
C GLU A 178 7.39 -1.03 27.45
N ALA A 179 7.91 -0.73 26.26
CA ALA A 179 7.34 0.29 25.38
C ALA A 179 5.95 -0.09 24.89
N LEU A 180 5.75 -1.34 24.46
CA LEU A 180 4.47 -1.82 23.91
C LEU A 180 3.40 -1.94 25.01
N VAL A 181 3.77 -2.34 26.22
CA VAL A 181 2.85 -2.31 27.38
C VAL A 181 2.39 -0.90 27.71
N LYS A 182 3.30 0.09 27.69
CA LYS A 182 2.92 1.50 27.88
C LYS A 182 2.03 2.06 26.77
N LEU A 183 2.06 1.45 25.61
CA LEU A 183 1.17 1.77 24.47
C LEU A 183 -0.14 0.97 24.50
N GLU A 184 -0.40 0.24 25.60
CA GLU A 184 -1.58 -0.62 25.78
C GLU A 184 -1.71 -1.68 24.68
N VAL A 185 -0.58 -2.14 24.12
CA VAL A 185 -0.54 -3.24 23.16
C VAL A 185 -0.16 -4.51 23.91
N ASP A 186 -1.07 -5.47 24.02
CA ASP A 186 -0.87 -6.71 24.75
C ASP A 186 0.09 -7.70 24.04
N SER A 187 0.33 -8.84 24.65
CA SER A 187 1.21 -9.88 24.10
C SER A 187 0.73 -10.48 22.76
N ARG A 188 -0.53 -10.30 22.39
CA ARG A 188 -1.13 -10.71 21.11
C ARG A 188 -1.14 -9.58 20.08
N GLY A 189 -0.74 -8.39 20.47
CA GLY A 189 -0.79 -7.20 19.62
C GLY A 189 -2.16 -6.49 19.61
N LEU A 190 -3.05 -6.82 20.56
CA LEU A 190 -4.34 -6.17 20.71
C LEU A 190 -4.18 -4.89 21.50
N ASP A 191 -4.85 -3.83 21.06
CA ASP A 191 -4.91 -2.55 21.75
C ASP A 191 -6.21 -2.43 22.59
N ALA A 192 -6.37 -1.33 23.32
CA ALA A 192 -7.52 -1.09 24.19
C ALA A 192 -8.85 -1.14 23.43
N LEU A 193 -8.88 -0.70 22.18
CA LEU A 193 -10.08 -0.74 21.34
C LEU A 193 -10.43 -2.18 20.91
N ASP A 194 -9.41 -2.96 20.54
CA ASP A 194 -9.57 -4.38 20.22
C ASP A 194 -10.16 -5.15 21.42
N HIS A 195 -9.63 -4.93 22.61
CA HIS A 195 -10.14 -5.55 23.84
C HIS A 195 -11.59 -5.18 24.12
N ARG A 196 -11.92 -3.90 23.99
CA ARG A 196 -13.31 -3.41 24.19
C ARG A 196 -14.26 -4.06 23.19
N TYR A 197 -13.84 -4.18 21.92
CA TYR A 197 -14.65 -4.84 20.90
C TYR A 197 -14.87 -6.32 21.23
N LEU A 198 -13.81 -7.05 21.59
CA LEU A 198 -13.90 -8.47 21.94
C LEU A 198 -14.79 -8.72 23.15
N LEU A 199 -14.69 -7.89 24.21
CA LEU A 199 -15.57 -7.96 25.37
C LEU A 199 -17.04 -7.75 24.98
N THR A 200 -17.32 -6.73 24.17
CA THR A 200 -18.69 -6.45 23.70
C THR A 200 -19.28 -7.63 22.89
N VAL A 201 -18.44 -8.33 22.11
CA VAL A 201 -18.89 -9.53 21.37
C VAL A 201 -19.10 -10.72 22.30
N ALA A 202 -18.27 -10.88 23.34
CA ALA A 202 -18.35 -12.00 24.28
C ALA A 202 -19.54 -11.88 25.27
N GLU A 203 -20.04 -10.66 25.51
CA GLU A 203 -21.17 -10.36 26.38
C GLU A 203 -22.54 -10.52 25.69
N LYS A 204 -22.57 -10.74 24.37
CA LYS A 204 -23.79 -10.99 23.57
C LYS A 204 -24.00 -12.47 23.29
#